data_620f8f376c4804ecbe2d9ee07f2a4315
#
_entry.id   620f8f376c4804ecbe2d9ee07f2a4315
#
_cell.length_a   1.000
_cell.length_b   1.000
_cell.length_c   1.000
_cell.angle_alpha   90.00
_cell.angle_beta   90.00
_cell.angle_gamma   90.00
#
_symmetry.space_group_name_H-M   'P 1'
#
loop_
_entity.id
_entity.type
_entity.pdbx_description
1 polymer ?
#
loop_
_entity_poly.entity_id
_entity_poly.type
_entity_poly.pdbx_seq_one_letter_code
_entity_poly.pdbx_strand_id
1 'polypeptide(L)'
;MTHALLPTSIVGSLPKPSWLAQPETLWSPWKLQGDALIEGKQDALRVAVQEQRHGGIDILSDGEQTRQHFVTTFIEHLSGVDFERRETVRIRDRYDASVPTVVGAVGRERPVFVDDARFLRGQTDQPIKWALPGPMTMVDTLYDDHYRSREQLAWEFAAILNQEARELEAVGVDVIQFDEPAFNVFFDEVRDWGVAALERAAEGLRAETAVHICYGYGIKANTDWKATLGSQWRQYEESLPLLQRSAIDIVSLECHRSHVPMELIELVRGKKVMLGAVDVASETIETPEEVADTLRSALEFVDADRLLPSTNCGMAPLPRDVALGKLRALSAGAAVVREELA
;
A
#
# COMPACT_ATOMS: atom_id res chain seq x y z
N MET A 1 -6.67 -7.05 -23.93
CA MET A 1 -6.11 -5.68 -24.02
C MET A 1 -4.61 -5.84 -24.01
N THR A 2 -3.90 -5.29 -25.01
CA THR A 2 -2.43 -5.23 -24.99
C THR A 2 -2.07 -4.31 -23.83
N HIS A 3 -1.62 -4.89 -22.71
CA HIS A 3 -1.09 -4.08 -21.62
C HIS A 3 0.12 -3.31 -22.13
N ALA A 4 0.13 -1.99 -21.95
CA ALA A 4 1.34 -1.21 -22.19
C ALA A 4 2.47 -1.81 -21.33
N LEU A 5 3.69 -1.88 -21.88
CA LEU A 5 4.86 -2.23 -21.08
C LEU A 5 5.02 -1.24 -19.93
N LEU A 6 5.56 -1.70 -18.80
CA LEU A 6 5.84 -0.87 -17.62
C LEU A 6 4.63 -0.03 -17.16
N PRO A 7 3.42 -0.60 -16.94
CA PRO A 7 2.27 0.18 -16.53
C PRO A 7 2.52 0.81 -15.16
N THR A 8 2.35 2.14 -15.07
CA THR A 8 2.60 2.90 -13.85
C THR A 8 1.44 2.81 -12.86
N SER A 9 1.75 2.76 -11.56
CA SER A 9 0.78 2.85 -10.47
C SER A 9 1.39 3.63 -9.30
N ILE A 10 0.60 3.85 -8.24
CA ILE A 10 1.11 4.36 -6.96
C ILE A 10 0.84 3.33 -5.87
N VAL A 11 1.59 3.35 -4.77
CA VAL A 11 1.33 2.41 -3.66
C VAL A 11 -0.08 2.59 -3.11
N GLY A 12 -0.51 3.82 -2.79
CA GLY A 12 -1.86 4.06 -2.29
C GLY A 12 -2.15 5.53 -2.05
N SER A 13 -1.71 6.07 -0.93
CA SER A 13 -2.17 7.38 -0.47
C SER A 13 -1.59 8.56 -1.24
N LEU A 14 -2.45 9.53 -1.53
CA LEU A 14 -2.12 10.89 -1.96
C LEU A 14 -2.44 11.90 -0.85
N PRO A 15 -1.77 13.06 -0.83
CA PRO A 15 -2.12 14.13 0.09
C PRO A 15 -3.57 14.55 -0.05
N LYS A 16 -4.31 14.61 1.06
CA LYS A 16 -5.70 15.04 1.05
C LYS A 16 -5.81 16.53 0.76
N PRO A 17 -6.87 16.98 0.06
CA PRO A 17 -7.15 18.39 -0.09
C PRO A 17 -7.30 19.08 1.26
N SER A 18 -6.74 20.29 1.39
CA SER A 18 -6.74 21.06 2.65
C SER A 18 -8.12 21.45 3.17
N TRP A 19 -9.12 21.46 2.30
CA TRP A 19 -10.52 21.69 2.67
C TRP A 19 -11.18 20.46 3.29
N LEU A 20 -10.71 19.23 2.97
CA LEU A 20 -11.26 17.98 3.49
C LEU A 20 -10.64 17.57 4.82
N ALA A 21 -9.30 17.65 4.91
CA ALA A 21 -8.57 17.15 6.07
C ALA A 21 -7.30 17.98 6.36
N GLN A 22 -6.64 17.71 7.48
CA GLN A 22 -5.35 18.31 7.81
C GLN A 22 -4.29 17.81 6.81
N PRO A 23 -3.61 18.70 6.05
CA PRO A 23 -2.56 18.30 5.11
C PRO A 23 -1.28 17.84 5.82
N GLU A 24 -0.41 17.16 5.07
CA GLU A 24 0.96 16.77 5.47
C GLU A 24 1.00 15.92 6.77
N THR A 25 -0.03 15.15 7.01
CA THR A 25 -0.14 14.26 8.17
C THR A 25 -0.53 12.85 7.74
N LEU A 26 0.05 11.83 8.40
CA LEU A 26 -0.28 10.43 8.12
C LEU A 26 -1.72 10.10 8.54
N TRP A 27 -2.14 10.59 9.69
CA TRP A 27 -3.52 10.52 10.16
C TRP A 27 -4.15 11.90 10.11
N SER A 28 -4.92 12.14 9.07
CA SER A 28 -5.49 13.46 8.77
C SER A 28 -6.87 13.64 9.40
N PRO A 29 -7.01 14.45 10.47
CA PRO A 29 -8.32 14.75 11.03
C PRO A 29 -9.24 15.41 9.99
N TRP A 30 -10.49 14.94 9.91
CA TRP A 30 -11.48 15.51 9.02
C TRP A 30 -11.86 16.94 9.47
N LYS A 31 -12.00 17.83 8.49
CA LYS A 31 -12.49 19.21 8.69
C LYS A 31 -13.99 19.36 8.46
N LEU A 32 -14.60 18.36 7.81
CA LEU A 32 -16.01 18.27 7.50
C LEU A 32 -16.70 17.22 8.37
N GLN A 33 -18.03 17.29 8.48
CA GLN A 33 -18.84 16.35 9.26
C GLN A 33 -20.15 16.05 8.53
N GLY A 34 -20.82 14.93 8.89
CA GLY A 34 -22.11 14.52 8.33
C GLY A 34 -22.08 14.39 6.81
N ASP A 35 -23.16 14.81 6.17
CA ASP A 35 -23.32 14.72 4.71
C ASP A 35 -22.24 15.48 3.93
N ALA A 36 -21.78 16.62 4.46
CA ALA A 36 -20.69 17.40 3.87
C ALA A 36 -19.36 16.62 3.86
N LEU A 37 -19.11 15.74 4.85
CA LEU A 37 -17.94 14.88 4.86
C LEU A 37 -18.06 13.78 3.78
N ILE A 38 -19.25 13.20 3.61
CA ILE A 38 -19.50 12.18 2.58
C ILE A 38 -19.27 12.78 1.19
N GLU A 39 -19.88 13.92 0.90
CA GLU A 39 -19.69 14.65 -0.37
C GLU A 39 -18.22 15.04 -0.56
N GLY A 40 -17.58 15.58 0.48
CA GLY A 40 -16.18 15.97 0.43
C GLY A 40 -15.22 14.81 0.15
N LYS A 41 -15.46 13.63 0.70
CA LYS A 41 -14.68 12.41 0.39
C LYS A 41 -14.82 12.00 -1.08
N GLN A 42 -16.05 12.05 -1.62
CA GLN A 42 -16.31 11.75 -3.03
C GLN A 42 -15.64 12.75 -3.96
N ASP A 43 -15.70 14.05 -3.65
CA ASP A 43 -15.04 15.09 -4.43
C ASP A 43 -13.51 14.96 -4.39
N ALA A 44 -12.94 14.65 -3.21
CA ALA A 44 -11.51 14.40 -3.09
C ALA A 44 -11.06 13.17 -3.90
N LEU A 45 -11.88 12.12 -3.94
CA LEU A 45 -11.60 10.95 -4.77
C LEU A 45 -11.65 11.31 -6.27
N ARG A 46 -12.65 12.07 -6.74
CA ARG A 46 -12.69 12.58 -8.12
C ARG A 46 -11.43 13.37 -8.47
N VAL A 47 -11.02 14.25 -7.57
CA VAL A 47 -9.80 15.05 -7.75
C VAL A 47 -8.56 14.14 -7.82
N ALA A 48 -8.43 13.16 -6.93
CA ALA A 48 -7.30 12.22 -6.92
C ALA A 48 -7.22 11.39 -8.22
N VAL A 49 -8.37 10.95 -8.76
CA VAL A 49 -8.43 10.27 -10.07
C VAL A 49 -7.95 11.19 -11.18
N GLN A 50 -8.41 12.45 -11.23
CA GLN A 50 -7.98 13.39 -12.27
C GLN A 50 -6.49 13.74 -12.16
N GLU A 51 -5.96 13.87 -10.96
CA GLU A 51 -4.53 14.13 -10.73
C GLU A 51 -3.65 12.99 -11.18
N GLN A 52 -4.02 11.74 -10.89
CA GLN A 52 -3.33 10.56 -11.39
C GLN A 52 -3.37 10.48 -12.92
N ARG A 53 -4.54 10.71 -13.54
CA ARG A 53 -4.68 10.75 -15.00
C ARG A 53 -3.83 11.86 -15.63
N HIS A 54 -3.85 13.08 -15.10
CA HIS A 54 -3.00 14.18 -15.57
C HIS A 54 -1.52 13.94 -15.29
N GLY A 55 -1.20 13.14 -14.28
CA GLY A 55 0.13 12.65 -14.00
C GLY A 55 0.58 11.52 -14.92
N GLY A 56 -0.30 10.98 -15.77
CA GLY A 56 0.01 9.89 -16.70
C GLY A 56 0.07 8.50 -16.06
N ILE A 57 -0.59 8.30 -14.92
CA ILE A 57 -0.65 7.00 -14.24
C ILE A 57 -1.62 6.06 -14.98
N ASP A 58 -1.18 4.82 -15.21
CA ASP A 58 -1.92 3.83 -16.00
C ASP A 58 -2.94 3.05 -15.14
N ILE A 59 -2.58 2.65 -13.92
CA ILE A 59 -3.45 1.92 -12.99
C ILE A 59 -3.80 2.86 -11.84
N LEU A 60 -5.04 3.30 -11.79
CA LEU A 60 -5.50 4.33 -10.85
C LEU A 60 -5.90 3.74 -9.49
N SER A 61 -5.89 4.56 -8.45
CA SER A 61 -6.43 4.25 -7.13
C SER A 61 -7.30 5.38 -6.60
N ASP A 62 -7.98 5.14 -5.46
CA ASP A 62 -8.72 6.17 -4.74
C ASP A 62 -7.80 7.23 -4.09
N GLY A 63 -6.48 7.03 -4.10
CA GLY A 63 -5.52 7.88 -3.39
C GLY A 63 -5.75 7.90 -1.88
N GLU A 64 -6.50 6.93 -1.34
CA GLU A 64 -6.93 6.83 0.07
C GLU A 64 -7.67 8.08 0.59
N GLN A 65 -8.39 8.77 -0.29
CA GLN A 65 -9.04 10.03 0.04
C GLN A 65 -10.22 9.86 1.00
N THR A 66 -10.81 8.67 1.09
CA THR A 66 -11.95 8.37 1.95
C THR A 66 -11.57 7.85 3.33
N ARG A 67 -10.27 7.63 3.60
CA ARG A 67 -9.74 7.08 4.87
C ARG A 67 -8.83 8.07 5.57
N GLN A 68 -8.87 8.09 6.92
CA GLN A 68 -7.90 8.86 7.71
C GLN A 68 -6.54 8.17 7.77
N HIS A 69 -6.56 6.84 7.90
CA HIS A 69 -5.36 6.01 7.98
C HIS A 69 -5.62 4.65 7.32
N PHE A 70 -4.63 4.09 6.63
CA PHE A 70 -4.77 2.88 5.82
C PHE A 70 -5.17 1.62 6.61
N VAL A 71 -4.80 1.52 7.90
CA VAL A 71 -5.16 0.38 8.76
C VAL A 71 -6.35 0.72 9.65
N THR A 72 -6.25 1.78 10.47
CA THR A 72 -7.22 2.04 11.54
C THR A 72 -8.61 2.31 11.00
N THR A 73 -8.74 2.97 9.82
CA THR A 73 -10.06 3.20 9.22
C THR A 73 -10.77 1.91 8.85
N PHE A 74 -10.06 0.86 8.45
CA PHE A 74 -10.68 -0.45 8.24
C PHE A 74 -11.13 -1.07 9.56
N ILE A 75 -10.27 -1.06 10.57
CA ILE A 75 -10.52 -1.65 11.88
C ILE A 75 -11.70 -0.96 12.60
N GLU A 76 -11.88 0.36 12.44
CA GLU A 76 -12.99 1.14 13.01
C GLU A 76 -14.39 0.61 12.62
N HIS A 77 -14.48 -0.16 11.54
CA HIS A 77 -15.73 -0.75 11.04
C HIS A 77 -15.93 -2.21 11.48
N LEU A 78 -15.03 -2.75 12.28
CA LEU A 78 -15.11 -4.13 12.78
C LEU A 78 -15.70 -4.18 14.19
N SER A 79 -16.50 -5.22 14.46
CA SER A 79 -16.90 -5.58 15.83
C SER A 79 -15.76 -6.26 16.58
N GLY A 80 -15.85 -6.32 17.90
CA GLY A 80 -14.85 -6.98 18.75
C GLY A 80 -13.64 -6.10 19.11
N VAL A 81 -13.57 -4.85 18.62
CA VAL A 81 -12.50 -3.88 18.91
C VAL A 81 -13.06 -2.71 19.68
N ASP A 82 -12.45 -2.39 20.84
CA ASP A 82 -12.79 -1.25 21.69
C ASP A 82 -11.79 -0.10 21.46
N PHE A 83 -12.25 0.99 20.85
CA PHE A 83 -11.45 2.17 20.54
C PHE A 83 -11.25 3.11 21.74
N GLU A 84 -12.06 2.99 22.77
CA GLU A 84 -11.93 3.76 24.01
C GLU A 84 -10.92 3.09 24.96
N ARG A 85 -10.86 1.76 24.95
CA ARG A 85 -9.85 1.00 25.68
C ARG A 85 -8.56 0.93 24.88
N ARG A 86 -7.58 1.73 25.29
CA ARG A 86 -6.32 1.87 24.56
C ARG A 86 -5.14 1.39 25.39
N GLU A 87 -4.21 0.70 24.71
CA GLU A 87 -2.97 0.22 25.29
C GLU A 87 -1.79 0.75 24.48
N THR A 88 -0.64 0.87 25.11
CA THR A 88 0.59 1.27 24.42
C THR A 88 1.30 0.03 23.90
N VAL A 89 1.51 -0.05 22.59
CA VAL A 89 2.26 -1.11 21.93
C VAL A 89 3.43 -0.57 21.13
N ARG A 90 4.43 -1.40 20.92
CA ARG A 90 5.58 -1.10 20.07
C ARG A 90 5.26 -1.46 18.62
N ILE A 91 5.01 -0.47 17.76
CA ILE A 91 4.68 -0.67 16.36
C ILE A 91 5.95 -1.00 15.56
N ARG A 92 5.99 -2.20 14.96
CA ARG A 92 7.09 -2.68 14.09
C ARG A 92 8.49 -2.43 14.68
N ASP A 93 8.62 -2.55 15.99
CA ASP A 93 9.85 -2.26 16.75
C ASP A 93 10.45 -0.86 16.51
N ARG A 94 9.65 0.11 16.01
CA ARG A 94 10.12 1.44 15.62
C ARG A 94 9.71 2.54 16.60
N TYR A 95 8.47 2.55 17.04
CA TYR A 95 7.93 3.57 17.95
C TYR A 95 6.75 3.04 18.75
N ASP A 96 6.49 3.66 19.89
CA ASP A 96 5.36 3.32 20.75
C ASP A 96 4.12 4.10 20.29
N ALA A 97 2.98 3.44 20.22
CA ALA A 97 1.70 4.03 19.87
C ALA A 97 0.58 3.55 20.80
N SER A 98 -0.35 4.45 21.09
CA SER A 98 -1.59 4.10 21.78
C SER A 98 -2.58 3.53 20.76
N VAL A 99 -2.92 2.25 20.91
CA VAL A 99 -3.76 1.49 19.96
C VAL A 99 -5.04 0.99 20.62
N PRO A 100 -6.12 0.73 19.86
CA PRO A 100 -7.34 0.13 20.38
C PRO A 100 -7.12 -1.34 20.79
N THR A 101 -8.05 -1.86 21.61
CA THR A 101 -7.96 -3.20 22.19
C THR A 101 -8.98 -4.14 21.58
N VAL A 102 -8.55 -5.33 21.17
CA VAL A 102 -9.45 -6.44 20.82
C VAL A 102 -10.00 -7.05 22.11
N VAL A 103 -11.30 -6.91 22.32
CA VAL A 103 -11.99 -7.32 23.55
C VAL A 103 -12.99 -8.48 23.32
N GLY A 104 -13.18 -8.89 22.09
CA GLY A 104 -14.12 -9.96 21.70
C GLY A 104 -13.78 -10.51 20.32
N ALA A 105 -14.56 -11.49 19.86
CA ALA A 105 -14.40 -12.02 18.51
C ALA A 105 -14.55 -10.89 17.47
N VAL A 106 -13.54 -10.74 16.61
CA VAL A 106 -13.58 -9.73 15.56
C VAL A 106 -14.53 -10.16 14.44
N GLY A 107 -15.27 -9.20 13.89
CA GLY A 107 -16.24 -9.48 12.83
C GLY A 107 -16.47 -8.28 11.92
N ARG A 108 -16.89 -8.55 10.70
CA ARG A 108 -17.29 -7.54 9.71
C ARG A 108 -18.78 -7.66 9.45
N GLU A 109 -19.58 -6.72 9.95
CA GLU A 109 -21.04 -6.74 9.80
C GLU A 109 -21.52 -6.23 8.44
N ARG A 110 -20.72 -5.37 7.78
CA ARG A 110 -21.03 -4.74 6.49
C ARG A 110 -19.76 -4.46 5.71
N PRO A 111 -19.85 -4.28 4.38
CA PRO A 111 -18.72 -3.80 3.56
C PRO A 111 -18.12 -2.51 4.11
N VAL A 112 -16.80 -2.40 4.08
CA VAL A 112 -16.07 -1.23 4.59
C VAL A 112 -15.80 -0.23 3.47
N PHE A 113 -15.21 -0.68 2.36
CA PHE A 113 -14.76 0.17 1.26
C PHE A 113 -15.48 -0.09 -0.07
N VAL A 114 -16.40 -1.05 -0.12
CA VAL A 114 -17.01 -1.49 -1.39
C VAL A 114 -17.82 -0.38 -2.07
N ASP A 115 -18.48 0.49 -1.30
CA ASP A 115 -19.22 1.62 -1.89
C ASP A 115 -18.26 2.70 -2.44
N ASP A 116 -17.15 2.96 -1.75
CA ASP A 116 -16.10 3.85 -2.24
C ASP A 116 -15.43 3.29 -3.51
N ALA A 117 -15.17 1.99 -3.56
CA ALA A 117 -14.60 1.33 -4.74
C ALA A 117 -15.58 1.34 -5.93
N ARG A 118 -16.87 1.13 -5.69
CA ARG A 118 -17.91 1.27 -6.72
C ARG A 118 -17.97 2.71 -7.24
N PHE A 119 -17.83 3.68 -6.35
CA PHE A 119 -17.77 5.08 -6.74
C PHE A 119 -16.52 5.37 -7.58
N LEU A 120 -15.35 4.88 -7.18
CA LEU A 120 -14.10 4.97 -7.95
C LEU A 120 -14.28 4.37 -9.37
N ARG A 121 -14.83 3.15 -9.46
CA ARG A 121 -15.07 2.49 -10.76
C ARG A 121 -15.95 3.33 -11.67
N GLY A 122 -16.92 4.05 -11.13
CA GLY A 122 -17.77 4.97 -11.88
C GLY A 122 -17.07 6.24 -12.40
N GLN A 123 -15.85 6.54 -11.98
CA GLN A 123 -15.08 7.71 -12.40
C GLN A 123 -14.13 7.45 -13.58
N THR A 124 -13.87 6.19 -13.93
CA THR A 124 -12.85 5.83 -14.93
C THR A 124 -13.10 4.46 -15.56
N ASP A 125 -12.68 4.28 -16.82
CA ASP A 125 -12.60 2.97 -17.50
C ASP A 125 -11.19 2.37 -17.47
N GLN A 126 -10.19 3.10 -16.94
CA GLN A 126 -8.84 2.59 -16.76
C GLN A 126 -8.81 1.51 -15.68
N PRO A 127 -7.80 0.62 -15.68
CA PRO A 127 -7.61 -0.31 -14.57
C PRO A 127 -7.52 0.41 -13.22
N ILE A 128 -8.16 -0.16 -12.20
CA ILE A 128 -8.13 0.39 -10.84
C ILE A 128 -7.55 -0.60 -9.85
N LYS A 129 -6.80 -0.05 -8.90
CA LYS A 129 -6.22 -0.77 -7.78
C LYS A 129 -6.82 -0.28 -6.47
N TRP A 130 -7.07 -1.22 -5.55
CA TRP A 130 -7.50 -0.92 -4.18
C TRP A 130 -6.52 -1.52 -3.18
N ALA A 131 -6.04 -0.69 -2.24
CA ALA A 131 -5.18 -1.15 -1.15
C ALA A 131 -6.01 -1.45 0.10
N LEU A 132 -5.77 -2.62 0.69
CA LEU A 132 -6.27 -3.06 2.00
C LEU A 132 -5.09 -3.20 2.96
N PRO A 133 -5.28 -3.04 4.28
CA PRO A 133 -4.24 -3.47 5.22
C PRO A 133 -4.06 -4.98 5.12
N GLY A 134 -2.84 -5.47 5.32
CA GLY A 134 -2.59 -6.89 5.41
C GLY A 134 -2.90 -7.45 6.81
N PRO A 135 -3.16 -8.77 6.94
CA PRO A 135 -3.55 -9.38 8.21
C PRO A 135 -2.54 -9.16 9.34
N MET A 136 -1.26 -9.35 9.04
CA MET A 136 -0.18 -9.21 10.03
C MET A 136 0.01 -7.74 10.46
N THR A 137 -0.13 -6.81 9.52
CA THR A 137 -0.07 -5.37 9.81
C THR A 137 -1.26 -4.91 10.65
N MET A 138 -2.44 -5.49 10.48
CA MET A 138 -3.58 -5.23 11.36
C MET A 138 -3.31 -5.69 12.79
N VAL A 139 -2.78 -6.90 12.97
CA VAL A 139 -2.39 -7.44 14.29
C VAL A 139 -1.37 -6.53 14.98
N ASP A 140 -0.39 -6.02 14.25
CA ASP A 140 0.67 -5.16 14.78
C ASP A 140 0.18 -3.78 15.25
N THR A 141 -1.02 -3.36 14.83
CA THR A 141 -1.61 -2.06 15.18
C THR A 141 -2.71 -2.12 16.25
N LEU A 142 -2.79 -3.23 16.99
CA LEU A 142 -3.80 -3.50 18.00
C LEU A 142 -3.17 -4.11 19.26
N TYR A 143 -3.85 -3.96 20.39
CA TYR A 143 -3.59 -4.78 21.58
C TYR A 143 -4.64 -5.90 21.63
N ASP A 144 -4.19 -7.15 21.74
CA ASP A 144 -5.10 -8.31 21.77
C ASP A 144 -5.26 -8.85 23.20
N ASP A 145 -6.41 -8.58 23.81
CA ASP A 145 -6.79 -9.10 25.13
C ASP A 145 -7.77 -10.30 25.06
N HIS A 146 -8.28 -10.59 23.86
CA HIS A 146 -9.27 -11.65 23.64
C HIS A 146 -8.63 -12.96 23.18
N TYR A 147 -7.98 -12.98 22.03
CA TYR A 147 -7.37 -14.19 21.46
C TYR A 147 -6.04 -14.52 22.14
N ARG A 148 -5.28 -13.51 22.52
CA ARG A 148 -3.92 -13.62 23.10
C ARG A 148 -2.99 -14.45 22.24
N SER A 149 -3.20 -14.40 20.92
CA SER A 149 -2.44 -15.08 19.89
C SER A 149 -2.46 -14.24 18.63
N ARG A 150 -1.29 -13.69 18.28
CA ARG A 150 -1.12 -12.90 17.06
C ARG A 150 -1.48 -13.70 15.83
N GLU A 151 -1.11 -14.98 15.78
CA GLU A 151 -1.45 -15.89 14.70
C GLU A 151 -2.98 -16.06 14.57
N GLN A 152 -3.67 -16.41 15.66
CA GLN A 152 -5.11 -16.62 15.61
C GLN A 152 -5.83 -15.35 15.17
N LEU A 153 -5.47 -14.18 15.71
CA LEU A 153 -6.05 -12.90 15.31
C LEU A 153 -5.78 -12.59 13.84
N ALA A 154 -4.59 -12.93 13.31
CA ALA A 154 -4.26 -12.75 11.90
C ALA A 154 -5.13 -13.62 10.98
N TRP A 155 -5.45 -14.85 11.37
CA TRP A 155 -6.35 -15.73 10.61
C TRP A 155 -7.79 -15.19 10.56
N GLU A 156 -8.29 -14.61 11.66
CA GLU A 156 -9.60 -13.94 11.67
C GLU A 156 -9.61 -12.72 10.74
N PHE A 157 -8.56 -11.87 10.80
CA PHE A 157 -8.44 -10.75 9.88
C PHE A 157 -8.29 -11.20 8.43
N ALA A 158 -7.57 -12.26 8.16
CA ALA A 158 -7.44 -12.80 6.81
C ALA A 158 -8.80 -13.23 6.23
N ALA A 159 -9.66 -13.86 7.04
CA ALA A 159 -11.01 -14.22 6.61
C ALA A 159 -11.89 -12.99 6.33
N ILE A 160 -11.83 -11.97 7.19
CA ILE A 160 -12.53 -10.69 7.02
C ILE A 160 -12.06 -9.97 5.76
N LEU A 161 -10.74 -9.88 5.56
CA LEU A 161 -10.15 -9.23 4.38
C LEU A 161 -10.48 -9.97 3.09
N ASN A 162 -10.52 -11.31 3.10
CA ASN A 162 -10.95 -12.09 1.96
C ASN A 162 -12.39 -11.78 1.55
N GLN A 163 -13.29 -11.64 2.52
CA GLN A 163 -14.67 -11.24 2.24
C GLN A 163 -14.73 -9.85 1.62
N GLU A 164 -14.03 -8.87 2.19
CA GLU A 164 -13.95 -7.50 1.63
C GLU A 164 -13.35 -7.52 0.21
N ALA A 165 -12.24 -8.22 0.00
CA ALA A 165 -11.53 -8.30 -1.27
C ALA A 165 -12.42 -8.89 -2.39
N ARG A 166 -13.19 -9.95 -2.10
CA ARG A 166 -14.15 -10.53 -3.06
C ARG A 166 -15.26 -9.56 -3.45
N GLU A 167 -15.74 -8.76 -2.51
CA GLU A 167 -16.76 -7.75 -2.79
C GLU A 167 -16.18 -6.56 -3.56
N LEU A 168 -14.91 -6.16 -3.32
CA LEU A 168 -14.17 -5.19 -4.11
C LEU A 168 -13.96 -5.68 -5.55
N GLU A 169 -13.56 -6.94 -5.74
CA GLU A 169 -13.48 -7.56 -7.07
C GLU A 169 -14.84 -7.51 -7.79
N ALA A 170 -15.93 -7.83 -7.09
CA ALA A 170 -17.27 -7.86 -7.67
C ALA A 170 -17.75 -6.49 -8.15
N VAL A 171 -17.24 -5.37 -7.64
CA VAL A 171 -17.55 -4.03 -8.12
C VAL A 171 -16.56 -3.52 -9.18
N GLY A 172 -15.62 -4.38 -9.63
CA GLY A 172 -14.75 -4.10 -10.77
C GLY A 172 -13.37 -3.54 -10.42
N VAL A 173 -12.84 -3.86 -9.23
CA VAL A 173 -11.43 -3.62 -8.90
C VAL A 173 -10.57 -4.64 -9.63
N ASP A 174 -9.54 -4.17 -10.36
CA ASP A 174 -8.69 -4.99 -11.20
C ASP A 174 -7.47 -5.55 -10.43
N VAL A 175 -6.97 -4.80 -9.44
CA VAL A 175 -5.83 -5.19 -8.59
C VAL A 175 -6.19 -4.99 -7.12
N ILE A 176 -6.11 -6.05 -6.32
CA ILE A 176 -6.27 -6.00 -4.86
C ILE A 176 -4.88 -6.04 -4.21
N GLN A 177 -4.49 -4.96 -3.57
CA GLN A 177 -3.22 -4.84 -2.87
C GLN A 177 -3.41 -5.03 -1.36
N PHE A 178 -2.56 -5.83 -0.72
CA PHE A 178 -2.47 -5.95 0.73
C PHE A 178 -1.18 -5.27 1.21
N ASP A 179 -1.29 -4.35 2.16
CA ASP A 179 -0.15 -3.62 2.71
C ASP A 179 0.40 -4.35 3.94
N GLU A 180 1.60 -4.93 3.79
CA GLU A 180 2.28 -5.70 4.83
C GLU A 180 3.66 -5.15 5.21
N PRO A 181 3.78 -3.89 5.67
CA PRO A 181 5.05 -3.37 6.18
C PRO A 181 5.58 -4.13 7.40
N ALA A 182 4.76 -4.91 8.09
CA ALA A 182 5.17 -5.80 9.19
C ALA A 182 6.10 -6.92 8.70
N PHE A 183 6.05 -7.30 7.43
CA PHE A 183 6.90 -8.35 6.83
C PHE A 183 8.39 -8.01 6.82
N ASN A 184 8.75 -6.74 6.96
CA ASN A 184 10.14 -6.31 7.07
C ASN A 184 10.69 -6.29 8.52
N VAL A 185 9.95 -6.84 9.49
CA VAL A 185 10.34 -6.79 10.90
C VAL A 185 10.17 -8.14 11.59
N PHE A 186 9.03 -8.80 11.44
CA PHE A 186 8.69 -10.02 12.19
C PHE A 186 8.92 -11.28 11.36
N PHE A 187 10.18 -11.55 10.99
CA PHE A 187 10.55 -12.59 10.01
C PHE A 187 10.15 -14.00 10.40
N ASP A 188 10.22 -14.37 11.67
CA ASP A 188 9.76 -15.68 12.15
C ASP A 188 8.24 -15.83 11.96
N GLU A 189 7.46 -14.82 12.36
CA GLU A 189 6.01 -14.81 12.16
C GLU A 189 5.64 -14.84 10.66
N VAL A 190 6.38 -14.10 9.82
CA VAL A 190 6.18 -14.12 8.35
C VAL A 190 6.35 -15.53 7.80
N ARG A 191 7.39 -16.25 8.26
CA ARG A 191 7.70 -17.62 7.84
C ARG A 191 6.67 -18.61 8.34
N ASP A 192 6.30 -18.50 9.63
CA ASP A 192 5.50 -19.50 10.31
C ASP A 192 4.01 -19.41 9.91
N TRP A 193 3.46 -18.21 9.76
CA TRP A 193 2.04 -18.01 9.45
C TRP A 193 1.72 -16.76 8.61
N GLY A 194 2.56 -15.73 8.56
CA GLY A 194 2.24 -14.44 7.95
C GLY A 194 1.92 -14.54 6.45
N VAL A 195 2.72 -15.28 5.67
CA VAL A 195 2.46 -15.51 4.25
C VAL A 195 1.19 -16.35 4.05
N ALA A 196 0.96 -17.37 4.88
CA ALA A 196 -0.25 -18.19 4.78
C ALA A 196 -1.53 -17.39 5.11
N ALA A 197 -1.47 -16.48 6.09
CA ALA A 197 -2.58 -15.56 6.39
C ALA A 197 -2.83 -14.57 5.23
N LEU A 198 -1.78 -14.07 4.58
CA LEU A 198 -1.90 -13.24 3.38
C LEU A 198 -2.54 -14.02 2.22
N GLU A 199 -2.13 -15.26 1.97
CA GLU A 199 -2.74 -16.12 0.94
C GLU A 199 -4.21 -16.41 1.26
N ARG A 200 -4.57 -16.58 2.54
CA ARG A 200 -5.96 -16.74 2.96
C ARG A 200 -6.79 -15.47 2.68
N ALA A 201 -6.22 -14.28 2.85
CA ALA A 201 -6.89 -13.03 2.50
C ALA A 201 -7.11 -12.89 0.98
N ALA A 202 -6.20 -13.43 0.17
CA ALA A 202 -6.27 -13.41 -1.29
C ALA A 202 -7.02 -14.62 -1.91
N GLU A 203 -7.45 -15.59 -1.11
CA GLU A 203 -7.97 -16.86 -1.59
C GLU A 203 -9.17 -16.72 -2.53
N GLY A 204 -9.06 -17.32 -3.72
CA GLY A 204 -10.15 -17.39 -4.72
C GLY A 204 -10.48 -16.08 -5.41
N LEU A 205 -9.66 -15.05 -5.30
CA LEU A 205 -9.73 -13.85 -6.12
C LEU A 205 -9.32 -14.18 -7.57
N ARG A 206 -9.92 -13.47 -8.53
CA ARG A 206 -9.57 -13.49 -9.96
C ARG A 206 -8.90 -12.20 -10.37
N ALA A 207 -9.12 -11.12 -9.62
CA ALA A 207 -8.36 -9.88 -9.73
C ALA A 207 -6.89 -10.17 -9.43
N GLU A 208 -5.98 -9.43 -10.05
CA GLU A 208 -4.57 -9.55 -9.70
C GLU A 208 -4.34 -9.18 -8.22
N THR A 209 -3.57 -10.00 -7.54
CA THR A 209 -3.25 -9.78 -6.12
C THR A 209 -1.86 -9.18 -5.97
N ALA A 210 -1.74 -8.16 -5.12
CA ALA A 210 -0.47 -7.52 -4.83
C ALA A 210 -0.20 -7.52 -3.33
N VAL A 211 1.07 -7.65 -2.94
CA VAL A 211 1.53 -7.35 -1.59
C VAL A 211 2.52 -6.20 -1.62
N HIS A 212 2.28 -5.17 -0.80
CA HIS A 212 3.21 -4.07 -0.64
C HIS A 212 4.00 -4.21 0.64
N ILE A 213 5.33 -4.25 0.49
CA ILE A 213 6.28 -4.30 1.60
C ILE A 213 7.23 -3.12 1.46
N CYS A 214 7.17 -2.19 2.40
CA CYS A 214 8.05 -1.02 2.42
C CYS A 214 8.76 -0.87 3.76
N TYR A 215 9.68 0.07 3.78
CA TYR A 215 10.34 0.52 5.01
C TYR A 215 9.59 1.67 5.69
N GLY A 216 8.41 2.01 5.19
CA GLY A 216 7.45 2.95 5.75
C GLY A 216 7.47 4.34 5.12
N TYR A 217 6.46 5.13 5.46
CA TYR A 217 6.34 6.53 5.05
C TYR A 217 7.56 7.37 5.42
N GLY A 218 7.75 8.51 4.76
CA GLY A 218 8.80 9.49 5.03
C GLY A 218 8.64 10.26 6.35
N ILE A 219 8.06 9.66 7.38
CA ILE A 219 7.94 10.26 8.72
C ILE A 219 9.20 10.03 9.56
N LYS A 220 9.48 10.96 10.50
CA LYS A 220 10.70 10.93 11.32
C LYS A 220 10.97 9.57 11.99
N ALA A 221 9.96 8.92 12.55
CA ALA A 221 10.15 7.62 13.22
C ALA A 221 10.67 6.54 12.26
N ASN A 222 10.20 6.53 11.01
CA ASN A 222 10.68 5.58 10.01
C ASN A 222 12.07 5.97 9.48
N THR A 223 12.35 7.26 9.24
CA THR A 223 13.67 7.71 8.77
C THR A 223 14.75 7.48 9.82
N ASP A 224 14.45 7.70 11.09
CA ASP A 224 15.37 7.39 12.20
C ASP A 224 15.67 5.89 12.27
N TRP A 225 14.66 5.04 12.13
CA TRP A 225 14.85 3.59 12.08
C TRP A 225 15.64 3.15 10.83
N LYS A 226 15.32 3.68 9.65
CA LYS A 226 16.06 3.42 8.40
C LYS A 226 17.55 3.72 8.56
N ALA A 227 17.91 4.80 9.27
CA ALA A 227 19.31 5.15 9.54
C ALA A 227 20.07 4.11 10.37
N THR A 228 19.38 3.21 11.08
CA THR A 228 19.98 2.11 11.85
C THR A 228 20.27 0.85 11.03
N LEU A 229 19.73 0.75 9.80
CA LEU A 229 19.81 -0.46 8.97
C LEU A 229 21.14 -0.63 8.23
N GLY A 230 22.05 0.33 8.36
CA GLY A 230 23.37 0.29 7.72
C GLY A 230 23.34 0.70 6.24
N SER A 231 24.40 0.32 5.51
CA SER A 231 24.63 0.73 4.12
C SER A 231 23.90 -0.13 3.09
N GLN A 232 23.35 -1.26 3.48
CA GLN A 232 22.52 -2.12 2.62
C GLN A 232 21.34 -2.65 3.42
N TRP A 233 20.13 -2.46 2.90
CA TRP A 233 18.88 -2.94 3.53
C TRP A 233 18.48 -4.27 2.91
N ARG A 234 18.83 -5.35 3.60
CA ARG A 234 18.64 -6.71 3.09
C ARG A 234 17.47 -7.47 3.74
N GLN A 235 16.57 -6.77 4.43
CA GLN A 235 15.40 -7.36 5.10
C GLN A 235 14.50 -8.16 4.13
N TYR A 236 14.47 -7.78 2.87
CA TYR A 236 13.74 -8.51 1.82
C TYR A 236 14.26 -9.93 1.57
N GLU A 237 15.49 -10.26 1.97
CA GLU A 237 16.01 -11.63 1.85
C GLU A 237 15.22 -12.64 2.69
N GLU A 238 14.60 -12.19 3.78
CA GLU A 238 13.81 -13.04 4.66
C GLU A 238 12.39 -13.29 4.11
N SER A 239 11.76 -12.29 3.51
CA SER A 239 10.35 -12.35 3.09
C SER A 239 10.18 -12.74 1.61
N LEU A 240 11.03 -12.25 0.68
CA LEU A 240 10.83 -12.43 -0.76
C LEU A 240 10.86 -13.90 -1.21
N PRO A 241 11.76 -14.78 -0.70
CA PRO A 241 11.74 -16.19 -1.09
C PRO A 241 10.44 -16.92 -0.69
N LEU A 242 9.76 -16.45 0.36
CA LEU A 242 8.47 -16.98 0.80
C LEU A 242 7.37 -16.50 -0.15
N LEU A 243 7.36 -15.21 -0.48
CA LEU A 243 6.42 -14.61 -1.42
C LEU A 243 6.58 -15.13 -2.85
N GLN A 244 7.80 -15.46 -3.26
CA GLN A 244 8.05 -16.07 -4.56
C GLN A 244 7.24 -17.37 -4.73
N ARG A 245 7.09 -18.15 -3.66
CA ARG A 245 6.34 -19.43 -3.64
C ARG A 245 4.84 -19.26 -3.38
N SER A 246 4.40 -18.09 -2.95
CA SER A 246 3.00 -17.80 -2.61
C SER A 246 2.12 -17.66 -3.86
N ALA A 247 0.80 -17.63 -3.67
CA ALA A 247 -0.17 -17.39 -4.72
C ALA A 247 -0.30 -15.90 -5.12
N ILE A 248 0.38 -14.99 -4.45
CA ILE A 248 0.34 -13.54 -4.75
C ILE A 248 1.01 -13.25 -6.09
N ASP A 249 0.38 -12.45 -6.95
CA ASP A 249 0.83 -12.19 -8.33
C ASP A 249 1.92 -11.11 -8.39
N ILE A 250 1.79 -10.05 -7.61
CA ILE A 250 2.61 -8.83 -7.66
C ILE A 250 3.27 -8.59 -6.30
N VAL A 251 4.59 -8.37 -6.29
CA VAL A 251 5.32 -7.95 -5.09
C VAL A 251 5.76 -6.50 -5.25
N SER A 252 5.35 -5.63 -4.33
CA SER A 252 5.67 -4.19 -4.35
C SER A 252 6.79 -3.87 -3.37
N LEU A 253 7.86 -3.26 -3.88
CA LEU A 253 9.13 -3.04 -3.19
C LEU A 253 9.54 -1.56 -3.19
N GLU A 254 10.10 -1.09 -2.08
CA GLU A 254 10.79 0.19 -1.98
C GLU A 254 12.23 0.04 -2.51
N CYS A 255 12.63 0.85 -3.53
CA CYS A 255 13.94 0.74 -4.16
C CYS A 255 14.64 2.09 -4.38
N HIS A 256 13.96 3.11 -4.92
CA HIS A 256 14.59 4.39 -5.28
C HIS A 256 15.10 5.14 -4.05
N ARG A 257 16.35 5.62 -4.10
CA ARG A 257 17.03 6.33 -3.00
C ARG A 257 16.98 5.59 -1.65
N SER A 258 16.71 4.29 -1.68
CA SER A 258 16.87 3.38 -0.55
C SER A 258 18.21 2.65 -0.65
N HIS A 259 18.61 2.01 0.42
CA HIS A 259 19.81 1.16 0.41
C HIS A 259 19.48 -0.30 0.09
N VAL A 260 18.34 -0.56 -0.56
CA VAL A 260 17.92 -1.90 -1.00
C VAL A 260 18.73 -2.26 -2.26
N PRO A 261 19.51 -3.35 -2.21
CA PRO A 261 20.21 -3.83 -3.41
C PRO A 261 19.21 -4.29 -4.48
N MET A 262 19.37 -3.82 -5.72
CA MET A 262 18.43 -4.11 -6.81
C MET A 262 18.39 -5.61 -7.17
N GLU A 263 19.51 -6.34 -6.98
CA GLU A 263 19.56 -7.78 -7.20
C GLU A 263 18.58 -8.60 -6.35
N LEU A 264 18.04 -8.03 -5.25
CA LEU A 264 17.03 -8.72 -4.43
C LEU A 264 15.72 -9.00 -5.19
N ILE A 265 15.48 -8.31 -6.30
CA ILE A 265 14.35 -8.60 -7.22
C ILE A 265 14.41 -10.05 -7.74
N GLU A 266 15.60 -10.63 -7.91
CA GLU A 266 15.74 -12.02 -8.33
C GLU A 266 15.08 -13.02 -7.36
N LEU A 267 14.94 -12.67 -6.10
CA LEU A 267 14.30 -13.52 -5.08
C LEU A 267 12.78 -13.72 -5.33
N VAL A 268 12.18 -12.88 -6.18
CA VAL A 268 10.77 -13.02 -6.60
C VAL A 268 10.63 -13.35 -8.08
N ARG A 269 11.63 -14.00 -8.67
CA ARG A 269 11.63 -14.40 -10.08
C ARG A 269 10.35 -15.13 -10.46
N GLY A 270 9.71 -14.69 -11.53
CA GLY A 270 8.43 -15.21 -12.01
C GLY A 270 7.20 -14.42 -11.55
N LYS A 271 7.33 -13.57 -10.54
CA LYS A 271 6.29 -12.62 -10.12
C LYS A 271 6.34 -11.34 -10.95
N LYS A 272 5.27 -10.57 -10.94
CA LYS A 272 5.32 -9.16 -11.31
C LYS A 272 5.94 -8.36 -10.15
N VAL A 273 6.69 -7.33 -10.48
CA VAL A 273 7.36 -6.45 -9.49
C VAL A 273 6.83 -5.04 -9.65
N MET A 274 6.15 -4.54 -8.62
CA MET A 274 5.80 -3.13 -8.51
C MET A 274 6.95 -2.40 -7.84
N LEU A 275 7.79 -1.74 -8.65
CA LEU A 275 9.05 -1.15 -8.23
C LEU A 275 8.87 0.29 -7.78
N GLY A 276 9.22 0.61 -6.56
CA GLY A 276 9.32 1.97 -6.07
C GLY A 276 10.45 2.72 -6.75
N ALA A 277 10.10 3.58 -7.71
CA ALA A 277 11.04 4.41 -8.49
C ALA A 277 10.96 5.89 -8.11
N VAL A 278 10.18 6.23 -7.07
CA VAL A 278 9.99 7.58 -6.54
C VAL A 278 10.11 7.54 -5.02
N ASP A 279 11.00 8.38 -4.46
CA ASP A 279 11.18 8.52 -3.02
C ASP A 279 10.02 9.31 -2.39
N VAL A 280 9.54 8.88 -1.24
CA VAL A 280 8.46 9.53 -0.49
C VAL A 280 8.93 10.14 0.84
N ALA A 281 10.23 10.03 1.14
CA ALA A 281 10.85 10.63 2.32
C ALA A 281 11.46 12.02 2.04
N SER A 282 11.42 12.48 0.80
CA SER A 282 11.96 13.76 0.35
C SER A 282 10.94 14.56 -0.45
N GLU A 283 10.94 15.88 -0.29
CA GLU A 283 10.16 16.80 -1.14
C GLU A 283 10.82 17.06 -2.50
N THR A 284 12.03 16.56 -2.73
CA THR A 284 12.68 16.66 -4.04
C THR A 284 11.89 15.84 -5.05
N ILE A 285 11.45 16.49 -6.12
CA ILE A 285 10.80 15.83 -7.26
C ILE A 285 11.90 15.24 -8.14
N GLU A 286 11.80 13.95 -8.43
CA GLU A 286 12.71 13.24 -9.32
C GLU A 286 12.61 13.80 -10.74
N THR A 287 13.73 13.78 -11.47
CA THR A 287 13.70 13.97 -12.91
C THR A 287 13.23 12.69 -13.63
N PRO A 288 12.67 12.80 -14.84
CA PRO A 288 12.34 11.61 -15.64
C PRO A 288 13.52 10.65 -15.82
N GLU A 289 14.73 11.20 -15.95
CA GLU A 289 15.94 10.38 -16.12
C GLU A 289 16.32 9.62 -14.84
N GLU A 290 16.23 10.23 -13.65
CA GLU A 290 16.45 9.50 -12.38
C GLU A 290 15.50 8.32 -12.21
N VAL A 291 14.23 8.49 -12.60
CA VAL A 291 13.25 7.40 -12.62
C VAL A 291 13.63 6.35 -13.66
N ALA A 292 13.97 6.77 -14.89
CA ALA A 292 14.40 5.87 -15.97
C ALA A 292 15.62 5.05 -15.58
N ASP A 293 16.63 5.66 -14.94
CA ASP A 293 17.82 4.95 -14.45
C ASP A 293 17.48 3.88 -13.42
N THR A 294 16.52 4.17 -12.51
CA THR A 294 16.04 3.19 -11.53
C THR A 294 15.36 2.01 -12.24
N LEU A 295 14.56 2.29 -13.28
CA LEU A 295 13.87 1.24 -14.04
C LEU A 295 14.85 0.41 -14.89
N ARG A 296 15.83 1.03 -15.55
CA ARG A 296 16.91 0.32 -16.29
C ARG A 296 17.68 -0.64 -15.38
N SER A 297 18.02 -0.18 -14.17
CA SER A 297 18.70 -1.03 -13.20
C SER A 297 17.83 -2.23 -12.77
N ALA A 298 16.52 -2.05 -12.65
CA ALA A 298 15.61 -3.15 -12.32
C ALA A 298 15.44 -4.15 -13.48
N LEU A 299 15.48 -3.67 -14.73
CA LEU A 299 15.37 -4.50 -15.93
C LEU A 299 16.54 -5.49 -16.10
N GLU A 300 17.63 -5.33 -15.35
CA GLU A 300 18.70 -6.34 -15.30
C GLU A 300 18.23 -7.62 -14.56
N PHE A 301 17.17 -7.55 -13.73
CA PHE A 301 16.71 -8.63 -12.85
C PHE A 301 15.26 -9.06 -13.08
N VAL A 302 14.45 -8.29 -13.81
CA VAL A 302 13.04 -8.59 -14.11
C VAL A 302 12.69 -8.21 -15.54
N ASP A 303 11.88 -9.05 -16.20
CA ASP A 303 11.41 -8.80 -17.56
C ASP A 303 10.48 -7.56 -17.62
N ALA A 304 10.54 -6.82 -18.72
CA ALA A 304 9.81 -5.56 -18.90
C ALA A 304 8.27 -5.72 -18.83
N ASP A 305 7.74 -6.88 -19.23
CA ASP A 305 6.31 -7.22 -19.16
C ASP A 305 5.84 -7.54 -17.73
N ARG A 306 6.77 -7.66 -16.79
CA ARG A 306 6.53 -7.95 -15.37
C ARG A 306 6.89 -6.79 -14.44
N LEU A 307 7.43 -5.70 -14.97
CA LEU A 307 7.84 -4.52 -14.18
C LEU A 307 6.74 -3.46 -14.20
N LEU A 308 6.30 -3.02 -13.02
CA LEU A 308 5.35 -1.93 -12.82
C LEU A 308 6.03 -0.79 -12.05
N PRO A 309 6.34 0.34 -12.69
CA PRO A 309 6.87 1.50 -11.99
C PRO A 309 5.87 2.05 -10.98
N SER A 310 6.34 2.36 -9.76
CA SER A 310 5.49 2.83 -8.66
C SER A 310 6.24 3.80 -7.73
N THR A 311 5.56 4.27 -6.68
CA THR A 311 6.17 5.01 -5.57
C THR A 311 6.73 4.05 -4.51
N ASN A 312 7.74 4.47 -3.75
CA ASN A 312 8.31 3.64 -2.67
C ASN A 312 7.28 3.29 -1.59
N CYS A 313 6.38 4.20 -1.29
CA CYS A 313 5.32 4.07 -0.29
C CYS A 313 4.21 5.09 -0.62
N GLY A 314 3.21 5.23 0.25
CA GLY A 314 2.19 6.27 0.14
C GLY A 314 2.76 7.69 0.32
N MET A 315 2.14 8.66 -0.32
CA MET A 315 2.57 10.07 -0.36
C MET A 315 1.74 11.00 0.53
N ALA A 316 0.82 10.49 1.36
CA ALA A 316 -0.06 11.30 2.20
C ALA A 316 0.66 12.40 3.04
N PRO A 317 1.89 12.17 3.57
CA PRO A 317 2.59 13.18 4.34
C PRO A 317 3.29 14.28 3.53
N LEU A 318 3.35 14.16 2.19
CA LEU A 318 4.01 15.14 1.33
C LEU A 318 3.12 16.35 1.06
N PRO A 319 3.71 17.53 0.75
CA PRO A 319 3.00 18.61 0.10
C PRO A 319 2.35 18.14 -1.21
N ARG A 320 1.12 18.63 -1.49
CA ARG A 320 0.32 18.14 -2.62
C ARG A 320 0.97 18.41 -3.96
N ASP A 321 1.55 19.57 -4.17
CA ASP A 321 2.26 19.96 -5.39
C ASP A 321 3.51 19.09 -5.64
N VAL A 322 4.23 18.72 -4.58
CA VAL A 322 5.35 17.77 -4.63
C VAL A 322 4.85 16.39 -5.06
N ALA A 323 3.79 15.88 -4.44
CA ALA A 323 3.22 14.59 -4.82
C ALA A 323 2.80 14.57 -6.31
N LEU A 324 2.14 15.63 -6.79
CA LEU A 324 1.77 15.76 -8.21
C LEU A 324 2.97 15.85 -9.15
N GLY A 325 4.03 16.53 -8.73
CA GLY A 325 5.30 16.56 -9.45
C GLY A 325 5.91 15.15 -9.59
N LYS A 326 5.89 14.38 -8.51
CA LYS A 326 6.38 13.00 -8.46
C LYS A 326 5.57 12.04 -9.35
N LEU A 327 4.23 12.18 -9.43
CA LEU A 327 3.41 11.41 -10.37
C LEU A 327 3.85 11.63 -11.82
N ARG A 328 4.08 12.91 -12.20
CA ARG A 328 4.55 13.27 -13.56
C ARG A 328 5.94 12.72 -13.83
N ALA A 329 6.85 12.79 -12.86
CA ALA A 329 8.19 12.24 -12.98
C ALA A 329 8.17 10.72 -13.21
N LEU A 330 7.31 10.00 -12.44
CA LEU A 330 7.14 8.56 -12.54
C LEU A 330 6.68 8.15 -13.94
N SER A 331 5.62 8.77 -14.46
CA SER A 331 5.08 8.45 -15.78
C SER A 331 6.03 8.85 -16.92
N ALA A 332 6.70 10.00 -16.80
CA ALA A 332 7.65 10.47 -17.80
C ALA A 332 8.90 9.56 -17.87
N GLY A 333 9.43 9.13 -16.72
CA GLY A 333 10.54 8.18 -16.67
C GLY A 333 10.19 6.81 -17.23
N ALA A 334 8.97 6.32 -16.92
CA ALA A 334 8.47 5.09 -17.53
C ALA A 334 8.32 5.22 -19.07
N ALA A 335 7.90 6.39 -19.57
CA ALA A 335 7.78 6.64 -21.00
C ALA A 335 9.14 6.59 -21.69
N VAL A 336 10.20 7.17 -21.09
CA VAL A 336 11.58 7.09 -21.62
C VAL A 336 11.99 5.63 -21.82
N VAL A 337 11.82 4.79 -20.81
CA VAL A 337 12.22 3.38 -20.91
C VAL A 337 11.35 2.60 -21.88
N ARG A 338 10.03 2.90 -21.97
CA ARG A 338 9.14 2.29 -22.98
C ARG A 338 9.61 2.57 -24.41
N GLU A 339 10.07 3.80 -24.69
CA GLU A 339 10.61 4.19 -26.01
C GLU A 339 11.89 3.44 -26.34
N GLU A 340 12.74 3.16 -25.35
CA GLU A 340 13.97 2.38 -25.51
C GLU A 340 13.73 0.89 -25.80
N LEU A 341 12.61 0.35 -25.32
CA LEU A 341 12.22 -1.06 -25.47
C LEU A 341 11.37 -1.32 -26.73
N ALA A 342 10.88 -0.28 -27.41
CA ALA A 342 10.04 -0.38 -28.60
C ALA A 342 10.83 -0.67 -29.86
#